data_b9ec0c68d32c76ba35247149d23ebf86
#
_entry.id   b9ec0c68d32c76ba35247149d23ebf86
#
_cell.length_a   1.000
_cell.length_b   1.000
_cell.length_c   1.000
_cell.angle_alpha   90.00
_cell.angle_beta   90.00
_cell.angle_gamma   90.00
#
_symmetry.space_group_name_H-M   'P 1'
#
loop_
_entity.id
_entity.type
_entity.pdbx_description
1 polymer ?
#
loop_
_entity_poly.entity_id
_entity_poly.type
_entity_poly.pdbx_seq_one_letter_code
_entity_poly.pdbx_strand_id
1 'polypeptide(L)'
;MQKTKKTMAGLLAATVLLGATSVLQAIQIEPVSAASDPVKIMAMGDSITHGYINGDNGYRKYFCYDLQQNGITNFDMVGPNNNWSDSATYDWNGTTITYDPAHAGYSGYAIQKIGSRQGLQETIFDTTYVNGDVSGNMMEAYQPDVIMLQIGTNDVLDAQLTGIGDRLEELVDK
;
A
#
# COMPACT_ATOMS: atom_id res chain seq x y z
N MET A 1 40.83 -16.95 50.49
CA MET A 1 41.72 -16.94 49.35
C MET A 1 41.02 -16.25 48.18
N GLN A 2 41.36 -14.99 47.98
CA GLN A 2 40.85 -14.15 46.89
C GLN A 2 41.78 -14.24 45.68
N LYS A 3 41.24 -14.53 44.52
CA LYS A 3 41.98 -14.43 43.26
C LYS A 3 41.45 -13.24 42.45
N THR A 4 42.23 -12.20 42.44
CA THR A 4 42.09 -10.99 41.61
C THR A 4 42.40 -11.31 40.15
N LYS A 5 41.47 -10.97 39.24
CA LYS A 5 41.75 -10.99 37.79
C LYS A 5 42.23 -9.59 37.37
N LYS A 6 43.39 -9.53 36.78
CA LYS A 6 44.00 -8.33 36.20
C LYS A 6 43.39 -8.03 34.84
N THR A 7 42.93 -6.81 34.69
CA THR A 7 42.51 -6.22 33.43
C THR A 7 43.75 -5.67 32.71
N MET A 8 44.01 -6.16 31.49
CA MET A 8 45.04 -5.57 30.62
C MET A 8 44.44 -4.46 29.81
N ALA A 9 44.90 -3.25 30.01
CA ALA A 9 44.63 -2.10 29.15
C ALA A 9 45.64 -2.12 27.99
N GLY A 10 45.14 -2.25 26.77
CA GLY A 10 45.94 -2.11 25.57
C GLY A 10 46.04 -0.65 25.14
N LEU A 11 47.23 -0.14 25.10
CA LEU A 11 47.59 1.19 24.63
C LEU A 11 47.60 1.18 23.09
N LEU A 12 46.76 1.92 22.41
CA LEU A 12 46.83 2.09 20.95
C LEU A 12 47.50 3.44 20.63
N ALA A 13 48.65 3.34 19.98
CA ALA A 13 49.42 4.49 19.50
C ALA A 13 48.72 5.09 18.27
N ALA A 14 48.46 6.41 18.30
CA ALA A 14 47.95 7.14 17.18
C ALA A 14 49.10 7.59 16.27
N THR A 15 49.10 7.10 15.03
CA THR A 15 49.97 7.66 13.96
C THR A 15 49.13 8.55 13.10
N VAL A 16 49.41 9.85 13.14
CA VAL A 16 48.79 10.86 12.27
C VAL A 16 49.50 10.83 10.92
N LEU A 17 48.80 10.39 9.87
CA LEU A 17 49.20 10.63 8.47
C LEU A 17 48.23 11.63 7.88
N LEU A 18 48.76 12.85 7.55
CA LEU A 18 48.04 13.81 6.74
C LEU A 18 48.01 13.32 5.28
N GLY A 19 46.87 12.97 4.80
CA GLY A 19 46.56 12.68 3.41
C GLY A 19 45.09 12.93 3.16
N ALA A 20 44.77 13.70 2.13
CA ALA A 20 43.42 14.12 1.74
C ALA A 20 42.45 12.92 1.70
N THR A 21 41.59 12.80 2.70
CA THR A 21 40.52 11.83 2.71
C THR A 21 39.23 12.51 2.26
N SER A 22 38.80 12.14 1.06
CA SER A 22 37.39 12.27 0.68
C SER A 22 36.53 11.63 1.77
N VAL A 23 35.67 12.43 2.40
CA VAL A 23 34.71 11.97 3.39
C VAL A 23 33.65 11.15 2.64
N LEU A 24 33.84 9.86 2.48
CA LEU A 24 32.76 8.95 2.25
C LEU A 24 31.97 8.83 3.58
N GLN A 25 30.97 9.70 3.73
CA GLN A 25 29.94 9.47 4.72
C GLN A 25 29.21 8.18 4.31
N ALA A 26 29.57 7.08 4.97
CA ALA A 26 28.74 5.89 4.92
C ALA A 26 27.36 6.29 5.48
N ILE A 27 26.36 6.28 4.63
CA ILE A 27 24.96 6.35 5.06
C ILE A 27 24.76 5.09 5.89
N GLN A 28 24.77 5.23 7.20
CA GLN A 28 24.33 4.17 8.09
C GLN A 28 22.83 4.06 7.89
N ILE A 29 22.41 3.07 7.11
CA ILE A 29 21.03 2.62 7.11
C ILE A 29 20.86 1.90 8.46
N GLU A 30 20.29 2.60 9.43
CA GLU A 30 19.87 1.96 10.68
C GLU A 30 18.95 0.80 10.31
N PRO A 31 19.17 -0.40 10.85
CA PRO A 31 18.24 -1.48 10.64
C PRO A 31 16.90 -1.06 11.22
N VAL A 32 15.87 -0.99 10.37
CA VAL A 32 14.49 -0.76 10.81
C VAL A 32 14.18 -1.82 11.84
N SER A 33 14.04 -1.39 13.08
CA SER A 33 13.76 -2.25 14.23
C SER A 33 12.46 -3.01 14.01
N ALA A 34 12.48 -4.27 14.37
CA ALA A 34 11.42 -5.25 14.20
C ALA A 34 10.06 -4.82 14.73
N ALA A 35 9.01 -5.28 14.03
CA ALA A 35 7.59 -5.19 14.37
C ALA A 35 7.04 -3.76 14.39
N SER A 36 7.18 -3.03 13.30
CA SER A 36 6.20 -2.03 12.94
C SER A 36 4.92 -2.75 12.51
N ASP A 37 3.77 -2.17 12.82
CA ASP A 37 2.49 -2.62 12.26
C ASP A 37 2.63 -2.76 10.74
N PRO A 38 1.92 -3.70 10.11
CA PRO A 38 1.98 -3.86 8.66
C PRO A 38 1.57 -2.57 7.96
N VAL A 39 2.24 -2.24 6.86
CA VAL A 39 1.84 -1.11 6.00
C VAL A 39 0.51 -1.43 5.37
N LYS A 40 -0.51 -0.64 5.66
CA LYS A 40 -1.85 -0.81 5.12
C LYS A 40 -1.95 -0.20 3.72
N ILE A 41 -2.25 -1.02 2.73
CA ILE A 41 -2.33 -0.62 1.32
C ILE A 41 -3.76 -0.79 0.84
N MET A 42 -4.38 0.29 0.37
CA MET A 42 -5.71 0.25 -0.22
C MET A 42 -5.62 0.40 -1.74
N ALA A 43 -5.96 -0.65 -2.48
CA ALA A 43 -6.19 -0.56 -3.91
C ALA A 43 -7.60 -0.02 -4.16
N MET A 44 -7.69 1.16 -4.78
CA MET A 44 -8.92 1.95 -4.91
C MET A 44 -9.20 2.28 -6.37
N GLY A 45 -10.47 2.19 -6.79
CA GLY A 45 -10.81 2.53 -8.17
C GLY A 45 -12.09 1.91 -8.72
N ASP A 46 -12.08 1.67 -10.03
CA ASP A 46 -13.22 1.13 -10.78
C ASP A 46 -13.15 -0.40 -10.98
N SER A 47 -13.71 -0.90 -12.09
CA SER A 47 -13.73 -2.33 -12.43
C SER A 47 -12.35 -2.94 -12.64
N ILE A 48 -11.36 -2.15 -13.02
CA ILE A 48 -9.98 -2.60 -13.22
C ILE A 48 -9.37 -2.95 -11.84
N THR A 49 -9.60 -2.11 -10.85
CA THR A 49 -9.21 -2.39 -9.46
C THR A 49 -10.04 -3.52 -8.85
N HIS A 50 -11.35 -3.56 -9.09
CA HIS A 50 -12.20 -4.65 -8.64
C HIS A 50 -11.72 -6.02 -9.18
N GLY A 51 -11.15 -6.05 -10.38
CA GLY A 51 -10.78 -7.30 -11.05
C GLY A 51 -12.00 -8.09 -11.50
N TYR A 52 -13.04 -7.39 -11.97
CA TYR A 52 -14.34 -7.95 -12.28
C TYR A 52 -14.33 -9.01 -13.38
N ILE A 53 -13.44 -8.84 -14.38
CA ILE A 53 -13.39 -9.76 -15.52
C ILE A 53 -12.81 -11.10 -15.06
N ASN A 54 -13.60 -12.15 -15.18
CA ASN A 54 -13.26 -13.54 -14.87
C ASN A 54 -13.02 -13.86 -13.37
N GLY A 55 -13.41 -13.00 -12.45
CA GLY A 55 -13.15 -13.22 -11.02
C GLY A 55 -11.65 -13.24 -10.69
N ASP A 56 -10.86 -12.52 -11.45
CA ASP A 56 -9.40 -12.67 -11.55
C ASP A 56 -8.62 -11.75 -10.60
N ASN A 57 -9.29 -10.93 -9.77
CA ASN A 57 -8.67 -9.95 -8.87
C ASN A 57 -7.70 -8.94 -9.55
N GLY A 58 -7.68 -8.91 -10.87
CA GLY A 58 -6.96 -7.93 -11.69
C GLY A 58 -5.47 -7.83 -11.34
N TYR A 59 -4.94 -6.59 -11.37
CA TYR A 59 -3.53 -6.31 -11.12
C TYR A 59 -3.10 -6.55 -9.65
N ARG A 60 -4.04 -6.57 -8.71
CA ARG A 60 -3.76 -6.65 -7.26
C ARG A 60 -2.99 -7.91 -6.88
N LYS A 61 -3.31 -9.07 -7.49
CA LYS A 61 -2.57 -10.31 -7.28
C LYS A 61 -1.12 -10.22 -7.73
N TYR A 62 -0.84 -9.58 -8.87
CA TYR A 62 0.51 -9.39 -9.39
C TYR A 62 1.30 -8.42 -8.52
N PHE A 63 0.66 -7.36 -8.04
CA PHE A 63 1.25 -6.41 -7.11
C PHE A 63 1.69 -7.10 -5.81
N CYS A 64 0.81 -7.90 -5.19
CA CYS A 64 1.17 -8.67 -3.99
C CYS A 64 2.31 -9.66 -4.26
N TYR A 65 2.30 -10.31 -5.43
CA TYR A 65 3.40 -11.18 -5.85
C TYR A 65 4.73 -10.42 -5.94
N ASP A 66 4.75 -9.28 -6.59
CA ASP A 66 5.96 -8.48 -6.77
C ASP A 66 6.51 -7.99 -5.43
N LEU A 67 5.67 -7.56 -4.50
CA LEU A 67 6.09 -7.20 -3.15
C LEU A 67 6.76 -8.40 -2.45
N GLN A 68 6.12 -9.56 -2.46
CA GLN A 68 6.65 -10.78 -1.83
C GLN A 68 7.98 -11.22 -2.45
N GLN A 69 8.10 -11.17 -3.79
CA GLN A 69 9.35 -11.53 -4.49
C GLN A 69 10.51 -10.59 -4.16
N ASN A 70 10.21 -9.34 -3.81
CA ASN A 70 11.20 -8.36 -3.39
C ASN A 70 11.42 -8.36 -1.86
N GLY A 71 10.90 -9.37 -1.14
CA GLY A 71 11.09 -9.52 0.30
C GLY A 71 10.25 -8.55 1.15
N ILE A 72 9.29 -7.83 0.55
CA ILE A 72 8.37 -6.95 1.25
C ILE A 72 7.16 -7.79 1.66
N THR A 73 7.15 -8.23 2.91
CA THR A 73 6.12 -9.13 3.45
C THR A 73 5.31 -8.52 4.60
N ASN A 74 5.75 -7.37 5.14
CA ASN A 74 5.06 -6.67 6.23
C ASN A 74 4.11 -5.63 5.66
N PHE A 75 3.09 -6.07 4.94
CA PHE A 75 2.00 -5.24 4.43
C PHE A 75 0.66 -5.95 4.61
N ASP A 76 -0.41 -5.18 4.60
CA ASP A 76 -1.80 -5.60 4.75
C ASP A 76 -2.63 -4.90 3.67
N MET A 77 -3.33 -5.66 2.83
CA MET A 77 -4.26 -5.08 1.88
C MET A 77 -5.56 -4.76 2.61
N VAL A 78 -6.03 -3.53 2.51
CA VAL A 78 -7.23 -3.11 3.23
C VAL A 78 -8.32 -2.58 2.29
N GLY A 79 -9.56 -2.69 2.72
CA GLY A 79 -10.71 -2.19 1.99
C GLY A 79 -12.00 -2.98 2.26
N PRO A 80 -13.17 -2.45 1.85
CA PRO A 80 -14.48 -3.05 2.16
C PRO A 80 -14.82 -4.27 1.32
N ASN A 81 -14.11 -4.47 0.21
CA ASN A 81 -14.35 -5.57 -0.72
C ASN A 81 -13.19 -6.57 -0.63
N ASN A 82 -13.48 -7.84 -0.64
CA ASN A 82 -12.47 -8.90 -0.57
C ASN A 82 -12.77 -10.07 -1.54
N ASN A 83 -13.66 -9.85 -2.52
CA ASN A 83 -14.09 -10.87 -3.46
C ASN A 83 -14.56 -12.19 -2.78
N TRP A 84 -15.22 -12.04 -1.64
CA TRP A 84 -15.82 -13.13 -0.84
C TRP A 84 -14.81 -14.01 -0.09
N SER A 85 -13.56 -13.58 0.06
CA SER A 85 -12.53 -14.33 0.77
C SER A 85 -11.52 -13.41 1.43
N ASP A 86 -11.07 -13.75 2.63
CA ASP A 86 -9.99 -13.06 3.34
C ASP A 86 -8.60 -13.49 2.81
N SER A 87 -8.56 -14.49 1.93
CA SER A 87 -7.36 -14.99 1.30
C SER A 87 -7.68 -15.52 -0.09
N ALA A 88 -6.84 -15.24 -1.04
CA ALA A 88 -6.94 -15.74 -2.41
C ALA A 88 -5.61 -16.34 -2.86
N THR A 89 -5.70 -17.27 -3.81
CA THR A 89 -4.52 -17.91 -4.41
C THR A 89 -4.58 -17.82 -5.93
N TYR A 90 -3.41 -17.79 -6.58
CA TYR A 90 -3.29 -18.01 -8.00
C TYR A 90 -1.95 -18.67 -8.34
N ASP A 91 -1.91 -19.37 -9.46
CA ASP A 91 -0.69 -20.03 -9.92
C ASP A 91 0.03 -19.13 -10.93
N TRP A 92 1.31 -18.88 -10.68
CA TRP A 92 2.16 -18.09 -11.55
C TRP A 92 3.50 -18.81 -11.77
N ASN A 93 3.80 -19.15 -13.02
CA ASN A 93 5.03 -19.86 -13.39
C ASN A 93 5.31 -21.11 -12.54
N GLY A 94 4.26 -21.86 -12.16
CA GLY A 94 4.39 -23.07 -11.37
C GLY A 94 4.53 -22.85 -9.86
N THR A 95 4.34 -21.61 -9.40
CA THR A 95 4.30 -21.27 -7.97
C THR A 95 2.90 -20.80 -7.58
N THR A 96 2.34 -21.39 -6.54
CA THR A 96 1.09 -20.93 -5.96
C THR A 96 1.37 -19.74 -5.03
N ILE A 97 0.74 -18.61 -5.33
CA ILE A 97 0.84 -17.37 -4.57
C ILE A 97 -0.41 -17.21 -3.73
N THR A 98 -0.22 -16.93 -2.46
CA THR A 98 -1.32 -16.57 -1.54
C THR A 98 -1.22 -15.07 -1.24
N TYR A 99 -2.35 -14.38 -1.27
CA TYR A 99 -2.40 -12.94 -1.03
C TYR A 99 -3.74 -12.54 -0.40
N ASP A 100 -3.77 -11.39 0.25
CA ASP A 100 -4.99 -10.76 0.72
C ASP A 100 -5.68 -10.03 -0.45
N PRO A 101 -6.95 -10.39 -0.78
CA PRO A 101 -7.68 -9.78 -1.88
C PRO A 101 -8.41 -8.47 -1.53
N ALA A 102 -8.28 -7.94 -0.32
CA ALA A 102 -8.99 -6.74 0.12
C ALA A 102 -8.73 -5.52 -0.78
N HIS A 103 -9.76 -4.71 -1.01
CA HIS A 103 -9.71 -3.56 -1.90
C HIS A 103 -10.93 -2.62 -1.76
N ALA A 104 -10.82 -1.42 -2.35
CA ALA A 104 -11.91 -0.45 -2.53
C ALA A 104 -12.19 -0.19 -4.03
N GLY A 105 -12.28 -1.25 -4.82
CA GLY A 105 -12.60 -1.19 -6.25
C GLY A 105 -14.09 -1.43 -6.49
N TYR A 106 -14.69 -0.60 -7.35
CA TYR A 106 -16.13 -0.61 -7.64
C TYR A 106 -16.40 -0.58 -9.14
N SER A 107 -16.90 -1.69 -9.68
CA SER A 107 -17.19 -1.79 -11.11
C SER A 107 -18.19 -0.73 -11.58
N GLY A 108 -17.83 -0.04 -12.65
CA GLY A 108 -18.69 0.97 -13.28
C GLY A 108 -18.60 2.38 -12.69
N TYR A 109 -17.80 2.59 -11.64
CA TYR A 109 -17.69 3.89 -11.00
C TYR A 109 -16.87 4.88 -11.82
N ALA A 110 -17.30 6.15 -11.79
CA ALA A 110 -16.55 7.31 -12.25
C ALA A 110 -15.77 7.95 -11.07
N ILE A 111 -14.97 8.96 -11.34
CA ILE A 111 -14.23 9.72 -10.31
C ILE A 111 -15.23 10.31 -9.30
N GLN A 112 -16.22 11.06 -9.79
CA GLN A 112 -17.36 11.58 -9.04
C GLN A 112 -18.66 11.08 -9.69
N LYS A 113 -19.76 11.16 -8.97
CA LYS A 113 -21.08 10.81 -9.51
C LYS A 113 -21.39 11.66 -10.74
N ILE A 114 -21.58 11.01 -11.88
CA ILE A 114 -21.85 11.69 -13.14
C ILE A 114 -22.83 10.89 -13.99
N GLY A 115 -23.88 11.54 -14.48
CA GLY A 115 -24.95 10.86 -15.21
C GLY A 115 -25.60 9.74 -14.38
N SER A 116 -25.56 8.52 -14.89
CA SER A 116 -26.04 7.31 -14.19
C SER A 116 -24.95 6.59 -13.38
N ARG A 117 -23.71 7.04 -13.49
CA ARG A 117 -22.57 6.42 -12.80
C ARG A 117 -22.48 6.87 -11.35
N GLN A 118 -22.21 5.92 -10.48
CA GLN A 118 -21.81 6.22 -9.11
C GLN A 118 -20.40 6.81 -9.11
N GLY A 119 -20.09 7.60 -8.09
CA GLY A 119 -18.79 8.22 -7.90
C GLY A 119 -17.96 7.52 -6.82
N LEU A 120 -16.69 7.37 -7.12
CA LEU A 120 -15.74 6.83 -6.15
C LEU A 120 -15.62 7.79 -4.95
N GLN A 121 -15.54 9.10 -5.23
CA GLN A 121 -15.40 10.12 -4.20
C GLN A 121 -16.54 10.09 -3.18
N GLU A 122 -17.79 10.07 -3.63
CA GLU A 122 -18.95 10.04 -2.75
C GLU A 122 -19.00 8.76 -1.92
N THR A 123 -18.55 7.64 -2.49
CA THR A 123 -18.57 6.36 -1.79
C THR A 123 -17.48 6.24 -0.71
N ILE A 124 -16.28 6.75 -0.99
CA ILE A 124 -15.16 6.68 -0.06
C ILE A 124 -15.37 7.60 1.14
N PHE A 125 -15.91 8.79 0.89
CA PHE A 125 -16.14 9.81 1.90
C PHE A 125 -17.57 9.83 2.45
N ASP A 126 -18.36 8.77 2.18
CA ASP A 126 -19.67 8.59 2.82
C ASP A 126 -19.49 8.42 4.33
N THR A 127 -19.92 9.42 5.09
CA THR A 127 -19.80 9.47 6.54
C THR A 127 -20.73 8.50 7.26
N THR A 128 -21.60 7.82 6.54
CA THR A 128 -22.50 6.77 7.09
C THR A 128 -21.90 5.37 6.96
N TYR A 129 -20.69 5.25 6.43
CA TYR A 129 -20.02 3.96 6.30
C TYR A 129 -19.73 3.34 7.67
N VAL A 130 -19.99 2.06 7.82
CA VAL A 130 -19.75 1.30 9.05
C VAL A 130 -18.99 0.02 8.71
N ASN A 131 -17.91 -0.23 9.44
CA ASN A 131 -17.17 -1.47 9.39
C ASN A 131 -16.93 -1.99 10.81
N GLY A 132 -17.69 -2.99 11.23
CA GLY A 132 -17.67 -3.46 12.61
C GLY A 132 -18.07 -2.36 13.60
N ASP A 133 -17.20 -2.05 14.53
CA ASP A 133 -17.40 -1.01 15.54
C ASP A 133 -16.93 0.39 15.07
N VAL A 134 -16.32 0.49 13.89
CA VAL A 134 -15.84 1.75 13.32
C VAL A 134 -16.93 2.36 12.45
N SER A 135 -17.28 3.60 12.72
CA SER A 135 -18.21 4.40 11.91
C SER A 135 -17.51 5.69 11.47
N GLY A 136 -17.94 6.23 10.34
CA GLY A 136 -17.33 7.38 9.72
C GLY A 136 -17.28 7.18 8.22
N ASN A 137 -16.21 7.61 7.60
CA ASN A 137 -15.96 7.28 6.19
C ASN A 137 -15.00 6.08 6.05
N MET A 138 -14.83 5.62 4.83
CA MET A 138 -14.01 4.45 4.54
C MET A 138 -12.52 4.69 4.88
N MET A 139 -12.03 5.91 4.73
CA MET A 139 -10.66 6.27 5.07
C MET A 139 -10.43 6.19 6.59
N GLU A 140 -11.39 6.63 7.37
CA GLU A 140 -11.36 6.52 8.84
C GLU A 140 -11.47 5.06 9.30
N ALA A 141 -12.26 4.24 8.60
CA ALA A 141 -12.48 2.85 8.96
C ALA A 141 -11.26 1.95 8.70
N TYR A 142 -10.54 2.17 7.59
CA TYR A 142 -9.42 1.32 7.19
C TYR A 142 -8.05 1.94 7.46
N GLN A 143 -7.94 3.25 7.54
CA GLN A 143 -6.71 4.01 7.81
C GLN A 143 -5.52 3.54 6.95
N PRO A 144 -5.63 3.57 5.60
CA PRO A 144 -4.55 3.13 4.74
C PRO A 144 -3.33 4.06 4.84
N ASP A 145 -2.13 3.49 4.87
CA ASP A 145 -0.88 4.23 4.77
C ASP A 145 -0.54 4.57 3.32
N VAL A 146 -1.00 3.73 2.39
CA VAL A 146 -0.77 3.87 0.95
C VAL A 146 -2.06 3.63 0.19
N ILE A 147 -2.36 4.51 -0.77
CA ILE A 147 -3.48 4.36 -1.70
C ILE A 147 -2.94 4.14 -3.11
N MET A 148 -3.37 3.05 -3.74
CA MET A 148 -3.13 2.78 -5.16
C MET A 148 -4.39 3.15 -5.92
N LEU A 149 -4.45 4.37 -6.46
CA LEU A 149 -5.63 4.89 -7.16
C LEU A 149 -5.59 4.58 -8.65
N GLN A 150 -6.61 3.88 -9.17
CA GLN A 150 -6.85 3.64 -10.60
C GLN A 150 -8.31 3.95 -10.91
N ILE A 151 -8.58 5.10 -11.52
CA ILE A 151 -9.93 5.62 -11.77
C ILE A 151 -9.96 6.50 -13.04
N GLY A 152 -11.13 6.76 -13.60
CA GLY A 152 -11.35 7.65 -14.74
C GLY A 152 -11.65 6.92 -16.03
N THR A 153 -11.50 5.61 -16.08
CA THR A 153 -11.85 4.81 -17.27
C THR A 153 -13.30 5.03 -17.71
N ASN A 154 -14.22 5.03 -16.75
CA ASN A 154 -15.65 5.22 -17.03
C ASN A 154 -16.01 6.66 -17.40
N ASP A 155 -15.27 7.65 -16.89
CA ASP A 155 -15.40 9.04 -17.32
C ASP A 155 -15.05 9.19 -18.81
N VAL A 156 -13.99 8.52 -19.25
CA VAL A 156 -13.57 8.53 -20.66
C VAL A 156 -14.56 7.76 -21.54
N LEU A 157 -15.00 6.58 -21.12
CA LEU A 157 -15.92 5.72 -21.88
C LEU A 157 -17.28 6.42 -22.13
N ASP A 158 -17.76 7.19 -21.15
CA ASP A 158 -19.02 7.93 -21.26
C ASP A 158 -18.83 9.34 -21.84
N ALA A 159 -17.63 9.65 -22.36
CA ALA A 159 -17.27 10.97 -22.90
C ALA A 159 -17.45 12.14 -21.92
N GLN A 160 -17.33 11.89 -20.62
CA GLN A 160 -17.46 12.90 -19.56
C GLN A 160 -16.11 13.60 -19.30
N LEU A 161 -15.51 14.12 -20.36
CA LEU A 161 -14.14 14.64 -20.32
C LEU A 161 -14.05 16.05 -19.74
N THR A 162 -15.15 16.85 -19.82
CA THR A 162 -15.16 18.21 -19.29
C THR A 162 -14.96 18.19 -17.78
N GLY A 163 -13.91 18.86 -17.29
CA GLY A 163 -13.57 18.95 -15.88
C GLY A 163 -13.07 17.63 -15.26
N ILE A 164 -12.64 16.65 -16.06
CA ILE A 164 -12.14 15.38 -15.52
C ILE A 164 -10.88 15.58 -14.65
N GLY A 165 -10.02 16.53 -15.03
CA GLY A 165 -8.85 16.91 -14.24
C GLY A 165 -9.24 17.48 -12.89
N ASP A 166 -10.19 18.41 -12.88
CA ASP A 166 -10.66 19.06 -11.65
C ASP A 166 -11.30 18.02 -10.68
N ARG A 167 -12.10 17.08 -11.23
CA ARG A 167 -12.67 15.99 -10.43
C ARG A 167 -11.63 15.07 -9.82
N LEU A 168 -10.57 14.78 -10.59
CA LEU A 168 -9.49 13.95 -10.09
C LEU A 168 -8.68 14.67 -9.00
N GLU A 169 -8.38 15.95 -9.22
CA GLU A 169 -7.71 16.80 -8.24
C GLU A 169 -8.53 16.88 -6.94
N GLU A 170 -9.82 17.13 -7.03
CA GLU A 170 -10.71 17.17 -5.87
C GLU A 170 -10.77 15.83 -5.10
N LEU A 171 -10.68 14.70 -5.81
CA LEU A 171 -10.63 13.38 -5.17
C LEU A 171 -9.32 13.17 -4.41
N VAL A 172 -8.19 13.64 -4.97
CA VAL A 172 -6.85 13.41 -4.41
C VAL A 172 -6.55 14.36 -3.25
N ASP A 173 -7.11 15.56 -3.28
CA ASP A 173 -6.89 16.59 -2.26
C ASP A 173 -7.74 16.39 -0.98
N LYS A 174 -8.64 15.42 -0.97
CA LYS A 174 -9.48 15.06 0.19
C LYS A 174 -8.80 14.14 1.17
#